data_f8c3b6ea4c01a473aa25136d92657f6d
#
_entry.id   f8c3b6ea4c01a473aa25136d92657f6d
#
_cell.length_a   1.000
_cell.length_b   1.000
_cell.length_c   1.000
_cell.angle_alpha   90.00
_cell.angle_beta   90.00
_cell.angle_gamma   90.00
#
_symmetry.space_group_name_H-M   'P 1'
#
loop_
_entity.id
_entity.type
_entity.pdbx_description
1 polymer ?
#
loop_
_entity_poly.entity_id
_entity_poly.type
_entity_poly.pdbx_seq_one_letter_code
_entity_poly.pdbx_strand_id
1 'polypeptide(L)'
;DNMAEPTERTQVYLTYDDRSLYIAARLYDSEPSDITRQLAPRDDWYGAFDEMADWFSIDLDSRHDHQTGYSFAVNASGVLSDEMIFHDEDYDSDWNAIWQAEVHIDDKGWSLEMEIPFSNLPFYDSDNLIWGLNITRFMQSKYETVTWVTFPLDVEGVVSKYGHLYGLKGIYPPAKF
;
A
#
# COMPACT_ATOMS: atom_id res chain seq x y z
N ASP A 1 2.02 -13.05 -17.07
CA ASP A 1 3.46 -12.88 -17.24
C ASP A 1 3.95 -11.85 -16.22
N ASN A 2 4.68 -12.27 -15.21
CA ASN A 2 5.05 -11.43 -14.07
C ASN A 2 6.25 -10.49 -14.33
N MET A 3 6.54 -10.15 -15.54
CA MET A 3 7.60 -9.18 -15.90
C MET A 3 7.17 -8.34 -17.11
N ALA A 4 5.89 -8.34 -17.44
CA ALA A 4 5.36 -7.52 -18.51
C ALA A 4 5.26 -6.05 -18.07
N GLU A 5 5.34 -5.14 -19.03
CA GLU A 5 5.04 -3.73 -18.79
C GLU A 5 3.56 -3.58 -18.38
N PRO A 6 3.26 -2.72 -17.40
CA PRO A 6 1.89 -2.45 -17.01
C PRO A 6 1.03 -1.95 -18.16
N THR A 7 -0.22 -2.44 -18.27
CA THR A 7 -1.14 -1.95 -19.31
C THR A 7 -1.58 -0.51 -19.05
N GLU A 8 -1.61 -0.09 -17.79
CA GLU A 8 -2.02 1.27 -17.39
C GLU A 8 -0.98 1.94 -16.49
N ARG A 9 -0.85 3.23 -16.70
CA ARG A 9 0.10 4.05 -15.94
C ARG A 9 -0.37 4.26 -14.51
N THR A 10 0.56 4.17 -13.56
CA THR A 10 0.38 4.59 -12.16
C THR A 10 1.46 5.61 -11.80
N GLN A 11 1.06 6.68 -11.12
CA GLN A 11 1.99 7.67 -10.54
C GLN A 11 1.73 7.78 -9.06
N VAL A 12 2.79 7.63 -8.26
CA VAL A 12 2.69 7.71 -6.81
C VAL A 12 3.65 8.78 -6.30
N TYR A 13 3.18 9.56 -5.35
CA TYR A 13 3.92 10.62 -4.68
C TYR A 13 3.87 10.36 -3.18
N LEU A 14 5.01 10.46 -2.53
CA LEU A 14 5.11 10.36 -1.08
C LEU A 14 5.65 11.67 -0.52
N THR A 15 5.06 12.12 0.56
CA THR A 15 5.57 13.21 1.39
C THR A 15 5.28 12.92 2.85
N TYR A 16 5.86 13.67 3.76
CA TYR A 16 5.65 13.47 5.19
C TYR A 16 5.81 14.77 5.97
N ASP A 17 5.29 14.80 7.17
CA ASP A 17 5.58 15.80 8.19
C ASP A 17 6.13 15.15 9.47
N ASP A 18 6.00 15.77 10.63
CA ASP A 18 6.45 15.23 11.92
C ASP A 18 5.50 14.18 12.52
N ARG A 19 4.35 13.90 11.88
CA ARG A 19 3.27 13.05 12.41
C ARG A 19 2.89 11.91 11.51
N SER A 20 2.88 12.14 10.18
CA SER A 20 2.27 11.23 9.22
C SER A 20 3.10 11.12 7.95
N LEU A 21 2.99 9.96 7.32
CA LEU A 21 3.33 9.74 5.92
C LEU A 21 2.08 10.00 5.08
N TYR A 22 2.21 10.78 4.02
CA TYR A 22 1.15 11.07 3.05
C TYR A 22 1.48 10.45 1.72
N ILE A 23 0.52 9.78 1.14
CA ILE A 23 0.62 9.16 -0.17
C ILE A 23 -0.46 9.75 -1.07
N ALA A 24 -0.08 10.21 -2.25
CA ALA A 24 -1.02 10.54 -3.31
C ALA A 24 -0.73 9.64 -4.51
N ALA A 25 -1.76 9.03 -5.07
CA ALA A 25 -1.61 8.23 -6.27
C ALA A 25 -2.61 8.64 -7.36
N ARG A 26 -2.12 8.62 -8.59
CA ARG A 26 -2.92 8.75 -9.80
C ARG A 26 -2.85 7.45 -10.59
N LEU A 27 -3.96 6.77 -10.69
CA LEU A 27 -4.13 5.48 -11.33
C LEU A 27 -4.91 5.72 -12.63
N TYR A 28 -4.16 5.83 -13.73
CA TYR A 28 -4.77 6.02 -15.05
C TYR A 28 -5.48 4.76 -15.49
N ASP A 29 -6.54 4.94 -16.26
CA ASP A 29 -7.26 3.86 -16.90
C ASP A 29 -7.78 4.35 -18.26
N SER A 30 -7.55 3.59 -19.30
CA SER A 30 -8.02 3.90 -20.65
C SER A 30 -9.53 3.74 -20.80
N GLU A 31 -10.14 2.92 -19.92
CA GLU A 31 -11.59 2.67 -19.87
C GLU A 31 -12.12 2.92 -18.44
N PRO A 32 -12.22 4.19 -17.97
CA PRO A 32 -12.58 4.50 -16.58
C PRO A 32 -13.99 4.01 -16.18
N SER A 33 -14.87 3.73 -17.16
CA SER A 33 -16.17 3.10 -16.93
C SER A 33 -16.08 1.68 -16.40
N ASP A 34 -14.94 1.02 -16.62
CA ASP A 34 -14.71 -0.38 -16.25
C ASP A 34 -14.05 -0.51 -14.87
N ILE A 35 -13.73 0.62 -14.22
CA ILE A 35 -13.24 0.63 -12.84
C ILE A 35 -14.28 -0.01 -11.94
N THR A 36 -13.91 -1.13 -11.35
CA THR A 36 -14.80 -1.91 -10.51
C THR A 36 -14.79 -1.40 -9.08
N ARG A 37 -16.00 -1.13 -8.56
CA ARG A 37 -16.24 -0.56 -7.24
C ARG A 37 -17.03 -1.55 -6.39
N GLN A 38 -16.53 -1.83 -5.19
CA GLN A 38 -17.19 -2.72 -4.24
C GLN A 38 -17.24 -2.07 -2.87
N LEU A 39 -18.44 -2.05 -2.26
CA LEU A 39 -18.63 -1.66 -0.87
C LEU A 39 -18.71 -2.91 0.01
N ALA A 40 -17.97 -2.91 1.10
CA ALA A 40 -17.99 -3.95 2.12
C ALA A 40 -17.56 -3.33 3.47
N PRO A 41 -17.67 -4.04 4.58
CA PRO A 41 -17.02 -3.64 5.82
C PRO A 41 -15.51 -3.45 5.62
N ARG A 42 -14.90 -2.60 6.47
CA ARG A 42 -13.44 -2.47 6.55
C ARG A 42 -12.83 -3.84 6.86
N ASP A 43 -11.64 -4.09 6.33
CA ASP A 43 -10.84 -5.30 6.52
C ASP A 43 -11.51 -6.59 5.99
N ASP A 44 -12.59 -6.44 5.20
CA ASP A 44 -13.18 -7.56 4.47
C ASP A 44 -12.46 -7.77 3.13
N TRP A 45 -11.26 -8.37 3.20
CA TRP A 45 -10.42 -8.59 2.03
C TRP A 45 -11.17 -9.28 0.91
N TYR A 46 -11.82 -10.40 1.20
CA TYR A 46 -12.53 -11.21 0.21
C TYR A 46 -13.83 -10.57 -0.30
N GLY A 47 -14.41 -9.65 0.44
CA GLY A 47 -15.64 -8.95 0.05
C GLY A 47 -15.45 -7.59 -0.62
N ALA A 48 -14.31 -6.92 -0.39
CA ALA A 48 -14.07 -5.56 -0.89
C ALA A 48 -12.81 -5.40 -1.75
N PHE A 49 -11.92 -6.36 -1.67
CA PHE A 49 -10.62 -6.35 -2.33
C PHE A 49 -10.46 -7.63 -3.15
N ASP A 50 -9.28 -8.24 -3.10
CA ASP A 50 -8.90 -9.41 -3.85
C ASP A 50 -9.32 -9.26 -5.32
N GLU A 51 -10.19 -10.11 -5.83
CA GLU A 51 -10.67 -10.04 -7.22
C GLU A 51 -11.99 -9.27 -7.37
N MET A 52 -12.46 -8.57 -6.31
CA MET A 52 -13.80 -7.98 -6.28
C MET A 52 -13.85 -6.51 -6.73
N ALA A 53 -12.74 -5.80 -6.67
CA ALA A 53 -12.68 -4.37 -7.02
C ALA A 53 -11.29 -3.97 -7.52
N ASP A 54 -11.20 -2.77 -8.10
CA ASP A 54 -9.93 -2.10 -8.28
C ASP A 54 -9.42 -1.59 -6.93
N TRP A 55 -8.16 -1.85 -6.61
CA TRP A 55 -7.56 -1.41 -5.36
C TRP A 55 -6.07 -1.03 -5.51
N PHE A 56 -5.59 -0.33 -4.50
CA PHE A 56 -4.21 0.11 -4.36
C PHE A 56 -3.75 -0.18 -2.93
N SER A 57 -2.54 -0.65 -2.77
CA SER A 57 -1.88 -0.77 -1.46
C SER A 57 -0.49 -0.15 -1.44
N ILE A 58 -0.08 0.22 -0.22
CA ILE A 58 1.28 0.54 0.13
C ILE A 58 1.70 -0.34 1.31
N ASP A 59 2.85 -0.98 1.18
CA ASP A 59 3.39 -1.91 2.14
C ASP A 59 4.73 -1.38 2.66
N LEU A 60 4.87 -1.29 3.98
CA LEU A 60 5.98 -0.62 4.65
C LEU A 60 6.67 -1.56 5.65
N ASP A 61 7.97 -1.76 5.51
CA ASP A 61 8.84 -2.29 6.58
C ASP A 61 9.53 -1.10 7.26
N SER A 62 8.85 -0.52 8.24
CA SER A 62 9.34 0.65 8.97
C SER A 62 10.48 0.35 9.94
N ARG A 63 10.69 -0.92 10.30
CA ARG A 63 11.83 -1.37 11.12
C ARG A 63 13.05 -1.69 10.29
N HIS A 64 12.87 -1.89 9.00
CA HIS A 64 13.87 -2.41 8.07
C HIS A 64 14.49 -3.73 8.58
N ASP A 65 13.63 -4.59 9.09
CA ASP A 65 14.02 -5.89 9.64
C ASP A 65 13.83 -7.04 8.64
N HIS A 66 13.22 -6.75 7.47
CA HIS A 66 12.95 -7.69 6.39
C HIS A 66 12.07 -8.87 6.81
N GLN A 67 11.29 -8.69 7.88
CA GLN A 67 10.44 -9.70 8.49
C GLN A 67 9.06 -9.17 8.85
N THR A 68 8.98 -7.85 9.17
CA THR A 68 7.74 -7.24 9.65
C THR A 68 7.32 -6.14 8.70
N GLY A 69 6.15 -6.29 8.10
CA GLY A 69 5.54 -5.30 7.21
C GLY A 69 4.19 -4.80 7.74
N TYR A 70 3.78 -3.63 7.25
CA TYR A 70 2.47 -3.03 7.50
C TYR A 70 1.86 -2.66 6.17
N SER A 71 0.73 -3.28 5.85
CA SER A 71 -0.01 -3.06 4.60
C SER A 71 -1.19 -2.13 4.83
N PHE A 72 -1.40 -1.19 3.92
CA PHE A 72 -2.52 -0.26 3.92
C PHE A 72 -3.13 -0.26 2.52
N ALA A 73 -4.34 -0.73 2.40
CA ALA A 73 -5.04 -0.83 1.13
C ALA A 73 -6.33 -0.01 1.10
N VAL A 74 -6.64 0.55 -0.06
CA VAL A 74 -7.90 1.23 -0.33
C VAL A 74 -8.42 0.81 -1.70
N ASN A 75 -9.71 0.51 -1.81
CA ASN A 75 -10.34 0.22 -3.09
C ASN A 75 -10.95 1.47 -3.73
N ALA A 76 -11.38 1.36 -4.99
CA ALA A 76 -11.96 2.47 -5.75
C ALA A 76 -13.32 2.98 -5.19
N SER A 77 -13.89 2.36 -4.16
CA SER A 77 -15.03 2.85 -3.39
C SER A 77 -14.67 3.52 -2.08
N GLY A 78 -13.36 3.57 -1.72
CA GLY A 78 -12.87 4.14 -0.46
C GLY A 78 -12.98 3.18 0.73
N VAL A 79 -13.19 1.88 0.50
CA VAL A 79 -13.10 0.87 1.57
C VAL A 79 -11.64 0.69 1.94
N LEU A 80 -11.33 0.68 3.24
CA LEU A 80 -9.98 0.53 3.78
C LEU A 80 -9.76 -0.91 4.25
N SER A 81 -8.51 -1.37 4.11
CA SER A 81 -8.02 -2.57 4.75
C SER A 81 -6.59 -2.37 5.23
N ASP A 82 -6.27 -2.90 6.39
CA ASP A 82 -4.92 -2.88 6.93
C ASP A 82 -4.55 -4.23 7.55
N GLU A 83 -3.30 -4.63 7.37
CA GLU A 83 -2.78 -5.91 7.85
C GLU A 83 -1.34 -5.72 8.33
N MET A 84 -0.94 -6.56 9.27
CA MET A 84 0.47 -6.71 9.64
C MET A 84 1.03 -7.98 9.00
N ILE A 85 2.21 -7.86 8.41
CA ILE A 85 2.95 -9.00 7.87
C ILE A 85 4.06 -9.33 8.87
N PHE A 86 4.23 -10.60 9.18
CA PHE A 86 5.26 -11.09 10.10
C PHE A 86 5.92 -12.35 9.55
N HIS A 87 7.10 -12.69 10.05
CA HIS A 87 7.92 -13.79 9.53
C HIS A 87 8.11 -13.74 8.01
N ASP A 88 8.19 -12.53 7.46
CA ASP A 88 8.38 -12.23 6.04
C ASP A 88 7.15 -12.46 5.13
N GLU A 89 6.24 -13.38 5.46
CA GLU A 89 5.14 -13.78 4.55
C GLU A 89 3.82 -14.15 5.22
N ASP A 90 3.75 -14.20 6.56
CA ASP A 90 2.51 -14.47 7.28
C ASP A 90 1.71 -13.19 7.49
N TYR A 91 0.38 -13.24 7.37
CA TYR A 91 -0.51 -12.10 7.47
C TYR A 91 -1.39 -12.17 8.72
N ASP A 92 -1.50 -11.04 9.44
CA ASP A 92 -2.41 -10.83 10.56
C ASP A 92 -3.41 -9.73 10.20
N SER A 93 -4.60 -10.13 9.79
CA SER A 93 -5.71 -9.24 9.45
C SER A 93 -6.50 -8.76 10.68
N ASP A 94 -6.21 -9.26 11.88
CA ASP A 94 -6.76 -8.75 13.13
C ASP A 94 -6.01 -7.50 13.62
N TRP A 95 -4.84 -7.20 13.03
CA TRP A 95 -4.14 -5.96 13.30
C TRP A 95 -4.90 -4.77 12.73
N ASN A 96 -5.08 -3.73 13.53
CA ASN A 96 -5.86 -2.54 13.14
C ASN A 96 -5.07 -1.26 13.36
N ALA A 97 -5.02 -0.42 12.34
CA ALA A 97 -4.44 0.91 12.34
C ALA A 97 -5.49 2.01 12.33
N ILE A 98 -5.11 3.19 12.84
CA ILE A 98 -5.92 4.41 12.71
C ILE A 98 -5.30 5.25 11.61
N TRP A 99 -5.87 5.21 10.43
CA TRP A 99 -5.46 5.95 9.25
C TRP A 99 -6.66 6.29 8.37
N GLN A 100 -6.45 7.12 7.35
CA GLN A 100 -7.53 7.55 6.48
C GLN A 100 -7.09 7.62 5.03
N ALA A 101 -8.05 7.47 4.11
CA ALA A 101 -7.87 7.71 2.69
C ALA A 101 -9.14 8.31 2.07
N GLU A 102 -8.93 9.07 1.01
CA GLU A 102 -9.98 9.60 0.13
C GLU A 102 -9.70 9.17 -1.30
N VAL A 103 -10.75 8.86 -2.04
CA VAL A 103 -10.67 8.42 -3.44
C VAL A 103 -11.56 9.28 -4.33
N HIS A 104 -11.13 9.49 -5.57
CA HIS A 104 -11.89 10.20 -6.57
C HIS A 104 -11.73 9.54 -7.94
N ILE A 105 -12.85 9.32 -8.66
CA ILE A 105 -12.87 8.77 -10.01
C ILE A 105 -13.25 9.88 -10.99
N ASP A 106 -12.54 9.95 -12.12
CA ASP A 106 -12.82 10.89 -13.22
C ASP A 106 -12.68 10.21 -14.59
N ASP A 107 -12.66 11.02 -15.66
CA ASP A 107 -12.58 10.56 -17.06
C ASP A 107 -11.19 10.01 -17.48
N LYS A 108 -10.22 9.90 -16.57
CA LYS A 108 -8.86 9.43 -16.83
C LYS A 108 -8.44 8.27 -15.92
N GLY A 109 -9.32 7.80 -15.06
CA GLY A 109 -9.06 6.77 -14.07
C GLY A 109 -9.48 7.20 -12.67
N TRP A 110 -8.70 6.87 -11.65
CA TRP A 110 -8.97 7.30 -10.28
C TRP A 110 -7.72 7.80 -9.57
N SER A 111 -7.94 8.51 -8.50
CA SER A 111 -6.88 9.03 -7.63
C SER A 111 -7.22 8.75 -6.18
N LEU A 112 -6.19 8.72 -5.36
CA LEU A 112 -6.33 8.59 -3.92
C LEU A 112 -5.33 9.50 -3.20
N GLU A 113 -5.69 9.82 -1.96
CA GLU A 113 -4.80 10.40 -0.97
C GLU A 113 -4.92 9.57 0.30
N MET A 114 -3.80 9.22 0.93
CA MET A 114 -3.75 8.47 2.19
C MET A 114 -2.94 9.27 3.21
N GLU A 115 -3.40 9.26 4.45
CA GLU A 115 -2.63 9.73 5.61
C GLU A 115 -2.41 8.55 6.56
N ILE A 116 -1.15 8.19 6.76
CA ILE A 116 -0.73 7.11 7.66
C ILE A 116 0.07 7.71 8.82
N PRO A 117 -0.54 7.87 10.00
CA PRO A 117 0.16 8.38 11.17
C PRO A 117 1.32 7.47 11.59
N PHE A 118 2.47 8.05 11.93
CA PHE A 118 3.63 7.31 12.41
C PHE A 118 3.38 6.56 13.71
N SER A 119 2.31 6.88 14.44
CA SER A 119 1.87 6.12 15.60
C SER A 119 1.49 4.67 15.29
N ASN A 120 1.14 4.37 14.05
CA ASN A 120 0.86 3.00 13.59
C ASN A 120 2.14 2.23 13.21
N LEU A 121 3.24 2.92 12.99
CA LEU A 121 4.47 2.38 12.42
C LEU A 121 5.59 2.40 13.46
N PRO A 122 5.94 1.27 14.07
CA PRO A 122 7.11 1.21 14.94
C PRO A 122 8.40 1.27 14.09
N PHE A 123 9.31 2.16 14.44
CA PHE A 123 10.64 2.28 13.82
C PHE A 123 11.70 2.66 14.86
N TYR A 124 12.96 2.58 14.48
CA TYR A 124 14.07 2.94 15.34
C TYR A 124 14.44 4.43 15.15
N ASP A 125 14.80 5.09 16.24
CA ASP A 125 15.35 6.45 16.17
C ASP A 125 16.71 6.44 15.47
N SER A 126 16.80 7.15 14.35
CA SER A 126 18.01 7.17 13.50
C SER A 126 18.02 8.42 12.61
N ASP A 127 19.18 9.03 12.46
CA ASP A 127 19.39 10.14 11.52
C ASP A 127 19.31 9.70 10.05
N ASN A 128 19.44 8.40 9.78
CA ASN A 128 19.41 7.81 8.45
C ASN A 128 18.38 6.67 8.40
N LEU A 129 17.10 7.04 8.43
CA LEU A 129 16.02 6.06 8.30
C LEU A 129 15.98 5.51 6.88
N ILE A 130 15.93 4.19 6.81
CA ILE A 130 15.65 3.44 5.59
C ILE A 130 14.47 2.53 5.93
N TRP A 131 13.42 2.59 5.13
CA TRP A 131 12.27 1.70 5.26
C TRP A 131 12.16 0.81 4.04
N GLY A 132 11.69 -0.42 4.22
CA GLY A 132 11.22 -1.22 3.10
C GLY A 132 9.92 -0.63 2.56
N LEU A 133 9.74 -0.71 1.25
CA LEU A 133 8.54 -0.19 0.56
C LEU A 133 8.19 -1.10 -0.61
N ASN A 134 6.92 -1.45 -0.72
CA ASN A 134 6.35 -1.88 -1.98
C ASN A 134 5.00 -1.18 -2.21
N ILE A 135 4.56 -1.17 -3.45
CA ILE A 135 3.29 -0.56 -3.87
C ILE A 135 2.64 -1.52 -4.84
N THR A 136 1.36 -1.79 -4.63
CA THR A 136 0.60 -2.69 -5.49
C THR A 136 -0.67 -1.99 -5.98
N ARG A 137 -1.03 -2.23 -7.23
CA ARG A 137 -2.30 -1.88 -7.84
C ARG A 137 -2.91 -3.13 -8.45
N PHE A 138 -4.18 -3.36 -8.21
CA PHE A 138 -4.97 -4.36 -8.92
C PHE A 138 -6.04 -3.69 -9.77
N MET A 139 -6.20 -4.15 -11.00
CA MET A 139 -7.22 -3.72 -11.95
C MET A 139 -8.13 -4.92 -12.25
N GLN A 140 -9.32 -4.91 -11.70
CA GLN A 140 -10.25 -6.03 -11.76
C GLN A 140 -10.68 -6.34 -13.20
N SER A 141 -11.02 -5.33 -13.99
CA SER A 141 -11.49 -5.49 -15.38
C SER A 141 -10.44 -6.12 -16.30
N LYS A 142 -9.16 -5.98 -15.96
CA LYS A 142 -8.02 -6.52 -16.71
C LYS A 142 -7.43 -7.76 -16.06
N TYR A 143 -7.87 -8.08 -14.85
CA TYR A 143 -7.30 -9.12 -14.00
C TYR A 143 -5.76 -8.99 -13.90
N GLU A 144 -5.31 -7.77 -13.68
CA GLU A 144 -3.90 -7.41 -13.70
C GLU A 144 -3.45 -6.83 -12.36
N THR A 145 -2.40 -7.41 -11.80
CA THR A 145 -1.68 -6.89 -10.63
C THR A 145 -0.37 -6.25 -11.08
N VAL A 146 -0.16 -5.01 -10.67
CA VAL A 146 1.07 -4.24 -10.92
C VAL A 146 1.74 -3.94 -9.60
N THR A 147 3.01 -4.28 -9.46
CA THR A 147 3.83 -3.97 -8.28
C THR A 147 5.01 -3.08 -8.65
N TRP A 148 5.36 -2.17 -7.75
CA TRP A 148 6.53 -1.30 -7.95
C TRP A 148 7.83 -2.09 -7.95
N VAL A 149 7.98 -3.01 -7.00
CA VAL A 149 9.08 -3.98 -7.00
C VAL A 149 8.51 -5.33 -7.35
N THR A 150 8.99 -5.91 -8.42
CA THR A 150 8.63 -7.25 -8.87
C THR A 150 9.70 -8.25 -8.48
N PHE A 151 9.28 -9.44 -8.11
CA PHE A 151 10.16 -10.57 -7.84
C PHE A 151 9.57 -11.86 -8.44
N PRO A 152 10.41 -12.85 -8.79
CA PRO A 152 9.93 -14.11 -9.35
C PRO A 152 9.00 -14.84 -8.39
N LEU A 153 7.94 -15.45 -8.93
CA LEU A 153 6.93 -16.18 -8.15
C LEU A 153 7.46 -17.44 -7.42
N ASP A 154 8.64 -17.91 -7.80
CA ASP A 154 9.32 -19.06 -7.21
C ASP A 154 10.28 -18.67 -6.07
N VAL A 155 10.29 -17.40 -5.68
CA VAL A 155 11.11 -16.88 -4.59
C VAL A 155 10.24 -16.65 -3.38
N GLU A 156 10.52 -17.33 -2.27
CA GLU A 156 9.84 -17.16 -0.99
C GLU A 156 10.14 -15.79 -0.36
N GLY A 157 9.22 -15.33 0.47
CA GLY A 157 9.30 -14.06 1.19
C GLY A 157 8.61 -12.91 0.45
N VAL A 158 8.12 -11.96 1.21
CA VAL A 158 7.40 -10.75 0.77
C VAL A 158 8.14 -9.50 1.24
N VAL A 159 8.25 -9.32 2.56
CA VAL A 159 8.84 -8.12 3.19
C VAL A 159 10.32 -8.00 2.85
N SER A 160 11.05 -9.12 2.82
CA SER A 160 12.46 -9.17 2.45
C SER A 160 12.76 -8.77 1.01
N LYS A 161 11.73 -8.67 0.16
CA LYS A 161 11.83 -8.30 -1.26
C LYS A 161 11.49 -6.84 -1.51
N TYR A 162 11.01 -6.10 -0.52
CA TYR A 162 10.66 -4.71 -0.70
C TYR A 162 11.83 -3.87 -1.21
N GLY A 163 11.52 -2.86 -2.00
CA GLY A 163 12.44 -1.80 -2.33
C GLY A 163 12.71 -0.91 -1.11
N HIS A 164 13.42 0.19 -1.30
CA HIS A 164 13.85 1.03 -0.18
C HIS A 164 13.33 2.45 -0.31
N LEU A 165 12.74 2.96 0.76
CA LEU A 165 12.36 4.36 0.95
C LEU A 165 13.45 5.07 1.75
N TYR A 166 14.06 6.09 1.15
CA TYR A 166 15.09 6.92 1.74
C TYR A 166 14.60 8.34 1.96
N GLY A 167 15.30 9.08 2.81
CA GLY A 167 15.13 10.52 2.94
C GLY A 167 14.18 10.94 4.05
N LEU A 168 13.64 10.02 4.85
CA LEU A 168 12.89 10.34 6.06
C LEU A 168 13.84 10.93 7.11
N LYS A 169 13.56 12.17 7.55
CA LYS A 169 14.38 12.91 8.53
C LYS A 169 13.50 13.70 9.46
N GLY A 170 13.96 13.85 10.71
CA GLY A 170 13.26 14.66 11.71
C GLY A 170 11.94 14.06 12.16
N ILE A 171 11.72 12.77 11.96
CA ILE A 171 10.61 12.01 12.51
C ILE A 171 11.11 11.16 13.68
N TYR A 172 10.26 10.95 14.66
CA TYR A 172 10.62 10.23 15.88
C TYR A 172 9.64 9.06 16.10
N PRO A 173 10.14 7.92 16.59
CA PRO A 173 9.27 6.79 16.88
C PRO A 173 8.21 7.19 17.91
N PRO A 174 7.00 6.60 17.82
CA PRO A 174 5.94 6.87 18.79
C PRO A 174 6.42 6.53 20.21
N ALA A 175 6.03 7.38 21.17
CA ALA A 175 6.38 7.14 22.56
C ALA A 175 5.82 5.79 23.01
N LYS A 176 6.67 4.95 23.58
CA LYS A 176 6.21 3.69 24.22
C LYS A 176 5.48 4.08 25.51
N PHE A 177 4.18 3.83 25.57
CA PHE A 177 3.38 3.87 26.78
C PHE A 177 3.40 2.53 27.51
#